data_6ee704154a63202b017a1560329062cf
#
_entry.id   6ee704154a63202b017a1560329062cf
#
_cell.length_a   1.000
_cell.length_b   1.000
_cell.length_c   1.000
_cell.angle_alpha   90.00
_cell.angle_beta   90.00
_cell.angle_gamma   90.00
#
_symmetry.space_group_name_H-M   'P 1'
#
loop_
_entity.id
_entity.type
_entity.pdbx_description
1 polymer ?
#
loop_
_entity_poly.entity_id
_entity_poly.type
_entity_poly.pdbx_seq_one_letter_code
_entity_poly.pdbx_strand_id
1 'polypeptide(L)'
;MFKSILLLFVLSATTFVLGQNWQSFTDSIPTLSSPRACDLNNDGIKDIVYGGGTDGVASNNGIMAYNGANGNLLWKRAARNEVFGSAVFMDITNDGIKDVFMVGRQAQLLAINGSNGALLWDYFPYNTNPADSGLYNFYNPQFIADVSGDGIQDILVANGGDHAAPVWDTTRPPGHLMVVNSMNGQLLAKAVVPDSAETYCSALVADIQGNGFQWVLYGTGGETLGGSFWACPLVALLSNTLAPSIPLMTDPQLGFVAPASLLKNPSGQYDIIIQSYGGKVAKINGANWSTIWTYDLPNTESSAEPVIGNFTGNAVPDVFLSLAKGTSSSYTDYYQVLLDGATGQEVLKDSIGTLQFASGNAVDLNNDGRDEGILSVNYMQGGIWKHRLEVFDFVAHTIQPLVAHQAGVNIGSTPLFTNLDNDNLLDLIYVVKKDSINPMGWKGVYLNRVELSVGFPNAGLAWASYLSTLNNGVYFNQTTNCGQGSILSNVSIVQPWCNGSATGLISPSATLGTAPYTYLWSNGSTAAQLSNVPAGTYSLQVTDQTGCFEIYTTTLTDPFVITFGGVVPPTCPGGSNGQLRLSLYVQYMSIFMGKRCIGQNQSFGFRRMEYRYHYTYQRMCCG
;
A
#
# COMPACT_ATOMS: atom_id res chain seq x y z
N MET A 1 -48.88 10.27 46.44
CA MET A 1 -47.74 11.14 46.16
C MET A 1 -46.61 10.29 45.55
N PHE A 2 -46.65 10.11 44.27
CA PHE A 2 -45.54 9.46 43.54
C PHE A 2 -44.62 10.55 43.01
N LYS A 3 -43.36 10.58 43.46
CA LYS A 3 -42.30 11.42 42.91
C LYS A 3 -41.69 10.67 41.74
N SER A 4 -41.97 11.14 40.54
CA SER A 4 -41.25 10.72 39.34
C SER A 4 -39.82 11.30 39.37
N ILE A 5 -38.82 10.43 39.44
CA ILE A 5 -37.44 10.80 39.26
C ILE A 5 -37.18 10.76 37.75
N LEU A 6 -37.00 11.93 37.15
CA LEU A 6 -36.56 12.09 35.77
C LEU A 6 -35.05 11.86 35.75
N LEU A 7 -34.63 10.68 35.28
CA LEU A 7 -33.20 10.42 35.00
C LEU A 7 -32.87 11.13 33.70
N LEU A 8 -32.11 12.21 33.81
CA LEU A 8 -31.50 12.88 32.65
C LEU A 8 -30.30 12.03 32.22
N PHE A 9 -30.46 11.24 31.17
CA PHE A 9 -29.32 10.68 30.45
C PHE A 9 -28.65 11.83 29.68
N VAL A 10 -27.51 12.28 30.16
CA VAL A 10 -26.59 13.11 29.37
C VAL A 10 -25.92 12.18 28.40
N LEU A 11 -26.44 12.10 27.16
CA LEU A 11 -25.68 11.56 26.05
C LEU A 11 -24.48 12.52 25.82
N SER A 12 -23.32 12.10 26.23
CA SER A 12 -22.07 12.73 25.75
C SER A 12 -21.89 12.33 24.29
N ALA A 13 -22.47 13.10 23.38
CA ALA A 13 -22.01 13.07 22.01
C ALA A 13 -20.56 13.55 22.05
N THR A 14 -19.61 12.65 21.84
CA THR A 14 -18.23 13.00 21.58
C THR A 14 -18.22 13.73 20.25
N THR A 15 -18.21 15.07 20.31
CA THR A 15 -17.93 15.89 19.13
C THR A 15 -16.43 15.78 18.86
N PHE A 16 -16.07 15.05 17.82
CA PHE A 16 -14.70 15.09 17.32
C PHE A 16 -14.37 16.54 16.91
N VAL A 17 -13.41 17.14 17.57
CA VAL A 17 -12.91 18.46 17.20
C VAL A 17 -11.95 18.26 16.01
N LEU A 18 -12.23 18.93 14.92
CA LEU A 18 -11.49 18.79 13.68
C LEU A 18 -10.25 19.73 13.71
N GLY A 19 -9.07 19.17 13.51
CA GLY A 19 -7.80 19.87 13.37
C GLY A 19 -7.55 20.44 11.94
N GLN A 20 -6.42 20.16 11.33
CA GLN A 20 -6.11 20.63 9.97
C GLN A 20 -6.95 19.91 8.91
N ASN A 21 -7.99 20.58 8.43
CA ASN A 21 -8.88 20.06 7.41
C ASN A 21 -8.72 20.80 6.11
N TRP A 22 -8.66 20.07 5.01
CA TRP A 22 -8.76 20.66 3.69
C TRP A 22 -9.57 19.79 2.74
N GLN A 23 -10.10 20.41 1.70
CA GLN A 23 -10.80 19.74 0.61
C GLN A 23 -10.27 20.28 -0.71
N SER A 24 -9.90 19.37 -1.60
CA SER A 24 -9.49 19.70 -2.97
C SER A 24 -10.50 19.14 -3.96
N PHE A 25 -10.59 19.76 -5.11
CA PHE A 25 -11.54 19.38 -6.16
C PHE A 25 -10.84 19.14 -7.48
N THR A 26 -11.10 17.97 -8.09
CA THR A 26 -10.72 17.66 -9.47
C THR A 26 -11.94 17.57 -10.34
N ASP A 27 -12.00 18.41 -11.37
CA ASP A 27 -13.15 18.48 -12.29
C ASP A 27 -13.16 17.35 -13.31
N SER A 28 -14.37 17.00 -13.77
CA SER A 28 -14.64 16.16 -14.94
C SER A 28 -14.07 14.74 -14.89
N ILE A 29 -13.95 14.15 -13.69
CA ILE A 29 -13.58 12.74 -13.50
C ILE A 29 -14.46 12.07 -12.43
N PRO A 30 -14.73 10.76 -12.52
CA PRO A 30 -15.02 9.88 -11.39
C PRO A 30 -13.74 9.23 -10.87
N THR A 31 -13.81 8.49 -9.76
CA THR A 31 -12.74 7.59 -9.30
C THR A 31 -13.29 6.37 -8.59
N LEU A 32 -12.59 5.25 -8.73
CA LEU A 32 -12.68 4.03 -7.92
C LEU A 32 -11.36 3.78 -7.18
N SER A 33 -10.29 4.53 -7.52
CA SER A 33 -8.98 4.43 -6.89
C SER A 33 -9.04 4.84 -5.42
N SER A 34 -8.46 4.03 -4.55
CA SER A 34 -8.29 4.37 -3.13
C SER A 34 -7.06 5.25 -2.95
N PRO A 35 -7.15 6.35 -2.19
CA PRO A 35 -6.03 7.26 -1.95
C PRO A 35 -4.89 6.55 -1.23
N ARG A 36 -3.66 6.95 -1.53
CA ARG A 36 -2.42 6.50 -0.91
C ARG A 36 -1.58 7.70 -0.52
N ALA A 37 -0.73 7.53 0.48
CA ALA A 37 0.10 8.61 0.99
C ALA A 37 1.59 8.28 0.97
N CYS A 38 2.39 9.23 0.48
CA CYS A 38 3.86 9.19 0.48
C CYS A 38 4.39 10.63 0.39
N ASP A 39 5.46 10.96 1.10
CA ASP A 39 6.13 12.26 0.95
C ASP A 39 6.81 12.33 -0.42
N LEU A 40 6.27 13.16 -1.33
CA LEU A 40 6.71 13.31 -2.72
C LEU A 40 7.43 14.64 -2.98
N ASN A 41 7.46 15.53 -1.99
CA ASN A 41 8.08 16.83 -2.10
C ASN A 41 9.17 17.07 -1.03
N ASN A 42 9.40 16.05 -0.18
CA ASN A 42 10.40 16.03 0.88
C ASN A 42 10.20 17.14 1.93
N ASP A 43 8.95 17.46 2.24
CA ASP A 43 8.60 18.44 3.29
C ASP A 43 8.34 17.78 4.66
N GLY A 44 8.40 16.45 4.74
CA GLY A 44 8.16 15.65 5.93
C GLY A 44 6.69 15.32 6.18
N ILE A 45 5.78 15.80 5.32
CA ILE A 45 4.35 15.50 5.34
C ILE A 45 4.01 14.60 4.15
N LYS A 46 3.28 13.51 4.37
CA LYS A 46 2.93 12.61 3.28
C LYS A 46 1.91 13.27 2.35
N ASP A 47 2.19 13.24 1.06
CA ASP A 47 1.32 13.71 -0.01
C ASP A 47 0.36 12.61 -0.48
N ILE A 48 -0.76 12.98 -1.11
CA ILE A 48 -1.83 12.06 -1.46
C ILE A 48 -1.84 11.80 -2.97
N VAL A 49 -1.84 10.52 -3.35
CA VAL A 49 -1.95 10.08 -4.74
C VAL A 49 -3.22 9.25 -4.94
N TYR A 50 -3.94 9.52 -6.01
CA TYR A 50 -5.04 8.66 -6.47
C TYR A 50 -5.22 8.73 -8.00
N GLY A 51 -5.83 7.69 -8.55
CA GLY A 51 -6.20 7.60 -9.96
C GLY A 51 -7.62 8.08 -10.22
N GLY A 52 -7.98 8.29 -11.47
CA GLY A 52 -9.33 8.64 -11.89
C GLY A 52 -9.54 8.41 -13.37
N GLY A 53 -10.74 8.70 -13.82
CA GLY A 53 -11.13 8.55 -15.21
C GLY A 53 -12.42 7.75 -15.37
N THR A 54 -12.82 7.58 -16.61
CA THR A 54 -14.00 6.81 -17.02
C THR A 54 -13.57 5.74 -18.00
N ASP A 55 -14.12 4.56 -17.90
CA ASP A 55 -13.86 3.47 -18.84
C ASP A 55 -14.10 3.90 -20.29
N GLY A 56 -13.15 3.58 -21.17
CA GLY A 56 -13.16 3.94 -22.57
C GLY A 56 -12.85 5.41 -22.88
N VAL A 57 -12.52 6.25 -21.90
CA VAL A 57 -12.32 7.69 -22.08
C VAL A 57 -10.94 8.13 -21.56
N ALA A 58 -10.13 8.72 -22.46
CA ALA A 58 -8.88 9.35 -22.07
C ALA A 58 -9.14 10.60 -21.20
N SER A 59 -8.29 10.80 -20.18
CA SER A 59 -8.41 11.90 -19.23
C SER A 59 -7.09 12.64 -19.02
N ASN A 60 -7.14 13.97 -18.96
CA ASN A 60 -6.01 14.79 -18.54
C ASN A 60 -5.77 14.78 -17.01
N ASN A 61 -6.71 14.23 -16.25
CA ASN A 61 -6.69 14.07 -14.81
C ASN A 61 -6.72 12.58 -14.45
N GLY A 62 -5.93 11.75 -15.14
CA GLY A 62 -5.91 10.31 -14.91
C GLY A 62 -5.21 9.91 -13.61
N ILE A 63 -4.15 10.65 -13.22
CA ILE A 63 -3.42 10.43 -11.98
C ILE A 63 -3.09 11.78 -11.37
N MET A 64 -3.34 11.96 -10.08
CA MET A 64 -3.13 13.22 -9.38
C MET A 64 -2.35 12.99 -8.09
N ALA A 65 -1.45 13.92 -7.77
CA ALA A 65 -0.79 14.05 -6.48
C ALA A 65 -1.10 15.40 -5.85
N TYR A 66 -1.48 15.38 -4.58
CA TYR A 66 -1.85 16.57 -3.81
C TYR A 66 -0.97 16.68 -2.57
N ASN A 67 -0.50 17.90 -2.27
CA ASN A 67 0.24 18.19 -1.07
C ASN A 67 -0.58 17.89 0.19
N GLY A 68 -0.06 17.02 1.05
CA GLY A 68 -0.76 16.55 2.24
C GLY A 68 -1.03 17.62 3.28
N ALA A 69 -0.17 18.66 3.34
CA ALA A 69 -0.33 19.75 4.30
C ALA A 69 -1.52 20.67 3.97
N ASN A 70 -1.79 20.92 2.69
CA ASN A 70 -2.71 21.98 2.30
C ASN A 70 -3.68 21.65 1.15
N GLY A 71 -3.59 20.44 0.59
CA GLY A 71 -4.45 19.97 -0.50
C GLY A 71 -4.18 20.62 -1.86
N ASN A 72 -3.09 21.36 -2.04
CA ASN A 72 -2.73 21.90 -3.34
C ASN A 72 -2.26 20.81 -4.29
N LEU A 73 -2.62 20.90 -5.55
CA LEU A 73 -2.15 19.99 -6.58
C LEU A 73 -0.62 20.14 -6.74
N LEU A 74 0.12 19.06 -6.52
CA LEU A 74 1.56 18.97 -6.81
C LEU A 74 1.80 18.75 -8.29
N TRP A 75 1.22 17.69 -8.81
CA TRP A 75 1.27 17.35 -10.23
C TRP A 75 0.08 16.49 -10.63
N LYS A 76 -0.16 16.42 -11.92
CA LYS A 76 -1.15 15.51 -12.53
C LYS A 76 -0.62 14.95 -13.84
N ARG A 77 -1.15 13.77 -14.19
CA ARG A 77 -0.80 13.08 -15.41
C ARG A 77 -2.03 12.62 -16.17
N ALA A 78 -1.99 12.77 -17.49
CA ALA A 78 -3.00 12.21 -18.38
C ALA A 78 -2.91 10.68 -18.41
N ALA A 79 -4.07 10.03 -18.57
CA ALA A 79 -4.21 8.60 -18.77
C ALA A 79 -5.04 8.33 -20.03
N ARG A 80 -4.77 7.22 -20.72
CA ARG A 80 -5.52 6.83 -21.94
C ARG A 80 -6.88 6.22 -21.63
N ASN A 81 -7.11 5.78 -20.41
CA ASN A 81 -8.36 5.20 -19.93
C ASN A 81 -8.42 5.37 -18.40
N GLU A 82 -9.45 4.81 -17.74
CA GLU A 82 -9.62 4.83 -16.29
C GLU A 82 -8.43 4.23 -15.55
N VAL A 83 -7.92 4.96 -14.56
CA VAL A 83 -6.91 4.51 -13.58
C VAL A 83 -7.63 4.23 -12.27
N PHE A 84 -8.03 2.98 -12.06
CA PHE A 84 -8.80 2.56 -10.90
C PHE A 84 -7.93 1.98 -9.78
N GLY A 85 -6.71 1.56 -10.09
CA GLY A 85 -5.80 1.00 -9.10
C GLY A 85 -5.29 2.05 -8.12
N SER A 86 -4.85 1.61 -6.96
CA SER A 86 -4.25 2.44 -5.93
C SER A 86 -2.73 2.48 -6.09
N ALA A 87 -2.09 3.61 -5.79
CA ALA A 87 -0.65 3.78 -5.94
C ALA A 87 0.17 2.85 -5.03
N VAL A 88 1.30 2.38 -5.53
CA VAL A 88 2.39 1.83 -4.71
C VAL A 88 3.67 2.62 -4.98
N PHE A 89 4.60 2.64 -4.01
CA PHE A 89 5.71 3.60 -4.01
C PHE A 89 7.06 2.93 -3.81
N MET A 90 8.01 3.24 -4.69
CA MET A 90 9.42 2.82 -4.56
C MET A 90 10.31 3.83 -5.28
N ASP A 91 11.44 4.19 -4.71
CA ASP A 91 12.43 5.07 -5.33
C ASP A 91 13.26 4.26 -6.33
N ILE A 92 12.93 4.37 -7.62
CA ILE A 92 13.69 3.74 -8.71
C ILE A 92 14.62 4.75 -9.43
N THR A 93 14.42 6.04 -9.20
CA THR A 93 15.28 7.10 -9.72
C THR A 93 16.48 7.38 -8.84
N ASN A 94 16.47 6.86 -7.60
CA ASN A 94 17.50 7.05 -6.59
C ASN A 94 17.75 8.54 -6.27
N ASP A 95 16.67 9.33 -6.28
CA ASP A 95 16.70 10.76 -5.95
C ASP A 95 16.29 11.04 -4.49
N GLY A 96 15.94 9.99 -3.72
CA GLY A 96 15.49 10.05 -2.34
C GLY A 96 13.99 10.29 -2.18
N ILE A 97 13.26 10.49 -3.27
CA ILE A 97 11.80 10.60 -3.32
C ILE A 97 11.24 9.34 -3.97
N LYS A 98 10.24 8.76 -3.39
CA LYS A 98 9.64 7.55 -3.95
C LYS A 98 8.89 7.85 -5.24
N ASP A 99 9.11 7.03 -6.25
CA ASP A 99 8.36 7.06 -7.50
C ASP A 99 7.01 6.33 -7.35
N VAL A 100 6.08 6.63 -8.22
CA VAL A 100 4.68 6.23 -8.14
C VAL A 100 4.37 5.21 -9.22
N PHE A 101 3.85 4.05 -8.83
CA PHE A 101 3.38 3.03 -9.76
C PHE A 101 1.85 2.99 -9.73
N MET A 102 1.24 3.09 -10.91
CA MET A 102 -0.21 3.14 -11.09
C MET A 102 -0.65 2.15 -12.15
N VAL A 103 -1.86 1.64 -11.96
CA VAL A 103 -2.47 0.65 -12.86
C VAL A 103 -3.90 1.03 -13.23
N GLY A 104 -4.36 0.52 -14.36
CA GLY A 104 -5.72 0.78 -14.83
C GLY A 104 -6.09 -0.02 -16.06
N ARG A 105 -7.14 0.43 -16.72
CA ARG A 105 -7.66 -0.18 -17.95
C ARG A 105 -6.76 0.11 -19.14
N GLN A 106 -6.93 -0.65 -20.20
CA GLN A 106 -6.20 -0.50 -21.46
C GLN A 106 -4.68 -0.61 -21.28
N ALA A 107 -4.27 -1.67 -20.63
CA ALA A 107 -2.87 -2.02 -20.37
C ALA A 107 -2.04 -0.90 -19.71
N GLN A 108 -2.66 -0.09 -18.84
CA GLN A 108 -1.96 0.93 -18.08
C GLN A 108 -1.28 0.29 -16.87
N LEU A 109 0.04 0.16 -16.94
CA LEU A 109 0.95 -0.04 -15.83
C LEU A 109 2.08 0.97 -16.03
N LEU A 110 2.14 1.97 -15.15
CA LEU A 110 2.94 3.18 -15.30
C LEU A 110 3.87 3.34 -14.12
N ALA A 111 5.13 3.71 -14.37
CA ALA A 111 6.00 4.30 -13.37
C ALA A 111 6.16 5.80 -13.64
N ILE A 112 6.02 6.59 -12.59
CA ILE A 112 5.94 8.04 -12.64
C ILE A 112 6.91 8.59 -11.60
N ASN A 113 7.75 9.54 -11.97
CA ASN A 113 8.61 10.22 -11.02
C ASN A 113 7.77 10.94 -9.96
N GLY A 114 7.98 10.58 -8.69
CA GLY A 114 7.16 11.06 -7.59
C GLY A 114 7.24 12.56 -7.38
N SER A 115 8.42 13.15 -7.58
CA SER A 115 8.66 14.56 -7.30
C SER A 115 7.98 15.52 -8.29
N ASN A 116 7.73 15.08 -9.54
CA ASN A 116 7.28 16.00 -10.60
C ASN A 116 6.22 15.43 -11.56
N GLY A 117 5.79 14.18 -11.40
CA GLY A 117 4.79 13.53 -12.24
C GLY A 117 5.26 13.15 -13.66
N ALA A 118 6.56 13.21 -13.95
CA ALA A 118 7.11 12.79 -15.25
C ALA A 118 6.97 11.27 -15.42
N LEU A 119 6.63 10.82 -16.64
CA LEU A 119 6.61 9.40 -16.95
C LEU A 119 8.04 8.86 -16.96
N LEU A 120 8.29 7.83 -16.18
CA LEU A 120 9.52 7.07 -16.22
C LEU A 120 9.42 5.98 -17.28
N TRP A 121 8.36 5.18 -17.21
CA TRP A 121 8.03 4.20 -18.24
C TRP A 121 6.53 3.89 -18.24
N ASP A 122 6.04 3.38 -19.37
CA ASP A 122 4.69 2.86 -19.57
C ASP A 122 4.82 1.45 -20.17
N TYR A 123 4.18 0.47 -19.57
CA TYR A 123 4.24 -0.91 -20.06
C TYR A 123 3.73 -1.01 -21.51
N PHE A 124 2.65 -0.33 -21.83
CA PHE A 124 2.09 -0.22 -23.18
C PHE A 124 2.35 1.20 -23.75
N PRO A 125 2.77 1.38 -25.01
CA PRO A 125 2.94 0.38 -26.07
C PRO A 125 4.34 -0.24 -26.13
N TYR A 126 5.24 0.13 -25.23
CA TYR A 126 6.68 -0.14 -25.37
C TYR A 126 7.06 -1.60 -25.14
N ASN A 127 6.26 -2.34 -24.35
CA ASN A 127 6.57 -3.72 -23.95
C ASN A 127 5.51 -4.74 -24.39
N THR A 128 4.62 -4.39 -25.31
CA THR A 128 3.55 -5.30 -25.72
C THR A 128 3.88 -6.14 -26.93
N ASN A 129 3.63 -7.44 -26.81
CA ASN A 129 3.32 -8.27 -27.96
C ASN A 129 2.06 -7.69 -28.65
N PRO A 130 1.97 -7.66 -29.99
CA PRO A 130 0.74 -7.27 -30.69
C PRO A 130 -0.53 -8.01 -30.26
N ALA A 131 -0.39 -9.23 -29.72
CA ALA A 131 -1.47 -10.01 -29.14
C ALA A 131 -1.98 -9.45 -27.80
N ASP A 132 -1.19 -8.65 -27.08
CA ASP A 132 -1.55 -8.02 -25.81
C ASP A 132 -2.01 -6.57 -25.98
N SER A 133 -2.25 -6.13 -27.18
CA SER A 133 -2.38 -4.74 -27.65
C SER A 133 -3.45 -3.91 -26.94
N GLY A 134 -3.27 -3.63 -25.65
CA GLY A 134 -4.06 -2.68 -24.89
C GLY A 134 -5.45 -3.16 -24.48
N LEU A 135 -5.74 -4.45 -24.62
CA LEU A 135 -7.05 -5.00 -24.26
C LEU A 135 -7.21 -5.20 -22.75
N TYR A 136 -6.15 -5.54 -22.08
CA TYR A 136 -6.20 -6.02 -20.70
C TYR A 136 -6.18 -4.90 -19.67
N ASN A 137 -6.80 -5.16 -18.53
CA ASN A 137 -6.70 -4.35 -17.34
C ASN A 137 -5.56 -4.84 -16.45
N PHE A 138 -4.87 -3.93 -15.79
CA PHE A 138 -3.92 -4.26 -14.72
C PHE A 138 -4.54 -3.97 -13.36
N TYR A 139 -4.30 -4.87 -12.40
CA TYR A 139 -4.78 -4.78 -11.02
C TYR A 139 -3.62 -4.45 -10.09
N ASN A 140 -3.92 -4.04 -8.86
CA ASN A 140 -2.93 -3.48 -7.93
C ASN A 140 -1.64 -4.31 -7.88
N PRO A 141 -0.48 -3.67 -8.12
CA PRO A 141 0.80 -4.35 -8.13
C PRO A 141 1.30 -4.63 -6.71
N GLN A 142 2.14 -5.65 -6.58
CA GLN A 142 2.87 -5.99 -5.37
C GLN A 142 4.37 -5.99 -5.68
N PHE A 143 5.19 -5.49 -4.74
CA PHE A 143 6.63 -5.64 -4.87
C PHE A 143 7.07 -7.03 -4.41
N ILE A 144 7.93 -7.64 -5.20
CA ILE A 144 8.59 -8.91 -4.90
C ILE A 144 10.10 -8.70 -4.78
N ALA A 145 10.84 -9.71 -4.35
CA ALA A 145 12.29 -9.65 -4.35
C ALA A 145 12.83 -9.33 -5.76
N ASP A 146 14.00 -8.71 -5.81
CA ASP A 146 14.73 -8.48 -7.06
C ASP A 146 15.03 -9.82 -7.75
N VAL A 147 14.33 -10.09 -8.84
CA VAL A 147 14.53 -11.26 -9.70
C VAL A 147 15.22 -10.90 -11.00
N SER A 148 15.24 -9.62 -11.35
CA SER A 148 15.96 -9.08 -12.51
C SER A 148 17.46 -8.96 -12.27
N GLY A 149 17.90 -8.84 -11.02
CA GLY A 149 19.31 -8.70 -10.60
C GLY A 149 19.86 -7.29 -10.70
N ASP A 150 19.00 -6.26 -10.75
CA ASP A 150 19.41 -4.85 -10.86
C ASP A 150 19.53 -4.13 -9.50
N GLY A 151 19.21 -4.82 -8.40
CA GLY A 151 19.31 -4.32 -7.03
C GLY A 151 18.02 -3.68 -6.52
N ILE A 152 16.96 -3.63 -7.33
CA ILE A 152 15.65 -3.05 -6.99
C ILE A 152 14.59 -4.15 -7.04
N GLN A 153 13.60 -4.09 -6.14
CA GLN A 153 12.47 -5.02 -6.14
C GLN A 153 11.70 -4.95 -7.46
N ASP A 154 11.25 -6.09 -7.96
CA ASP A 154 10.41 -6.19 -9.14
C ASP A 154 8.91 -6.17 -8.80
N ILE A 155 8.06 -6.10 -9.80
CA ILE A 155 6.62 -5.97 -9.68
C ILE A 155 5.93 -7.27 -10.09
N LEU A 156 5.11 -7.82 -9.19
CA LEU A 156 4.07 -8.81 -9.51
C LEU A 156 2.77 -8.08 -9.80
N VAL A 157 2.08 -8.42 -10.87
CA VAL A 157 0.80 -7.83 -11.25
C VAL A 157 -0.10 -8.86 -11.93
N ALA A 158 -1.40 -8.81 -11.66
CA ALA A 158 -2.42 -9.52 -12.42
C ALA A 158 -2.86 -8.68 -13.62
N ASN A 159 -3.08 -9.34 -14.74
CA ASN A 159 -3.48 -8.73 -16.00
C ASN A 159 -4.61 -9.57 -16.62
N GLY A 160 -5.75 -8.98 -16.85
CA GLY A 160 -6.88 -9.71 -17.41
C GLY A 160 -8.10 -8.84 -17.65
N GLY A 161 -9.17 -9.46 -18.15
CA GLY A 161 -10.39 -8.77 -18.52
C GLY A 161 -10.21 -7.88 -19.76
N ASP A 162 -10.95 -8.14 -20.81
CA ASP A 162 -11.00 -7.24 -21.97
C ASP A 162 -11.88 -6.03 -21.64
N HIS A 163 -11.27 -4.84 -21.48
CA HIS A 163 -12.00 -3.62 -21.15
C HIS A 163 -13.03 -3.20 -22.23
N ALA A 164 -12.87 -3.68 -23.45
CA ALA A 164 -13.75 -3.34 -24.57
C ALA A 164 -14.90 -4.34 -24.76
N ALA A 165 -14.81 -5.53 -24.15
CA ALA A 165 -15.84 -6.56 -24.27
C ALA A 165 -16.93 -6.40 -23.19
N PRO A 166 -18.21 -6.63 -23.54
CA PRO A 166 -19.28 -6.64 -22.56
C PRO A 166 -19.06 -7.68 -21.46
N VAL A 167 -19.52 -7.41 -20.24
CA VAL A 167 -19.37 -8.32 -19.08
C VAL A 167 -19.98 -9.72 -19.26
N TRP A 168 -20.95 -9.86 -20.16
CA TRP A 168 -21.59 -11.13 -20.52
C TRP A 168 -20.90 -11.90 -21.65
N ASP A 169 -19.80 -11.37 -22.21
CA ASP A 169 -19.05 -12.06 -23.26
C ASP A 169 -18.21 -13.20 -22.63
N THR A 170 -18.55 -14.43 -22.97
CA THR A 170 -17.87 -15.62 -22.47
C THR A 170 -16.62 -15.98 -23.27
N THR A 171 -16.31 -15.25 -24.34
CA THR A 171 -15.16 -15.51 -25.22
C THR A 171 -13.97 -14.60 -24.93
N ARG A 172 -14.01 -13.87 -23.82
CA ARG A 172 -12.93 -12.98 -23.41
C ARG A 172 -11.63 -13.78 -23.16
N PRO A 173 -10.46 -13.17 -23.48
CA PRO A 173 -9.19 -13.87 -23.32
C PRO A 173 -8.88 -14.18 -21.86
N PRO A 174 -8.11 -15.26 -21.59
CA PRO A 174 -7.75 -15.63 -20.24
C PRO A 174 -6.88 -14.59 -19.56
N GLY A 175 -6.99 -14.51 -18.24
CA GLY A 175 -6.13 -13.68 -17.40
C GLY A 175 -4.70 -14.22 -17.31
N HIS A 176 -3.80 -13.36 -16.85
CA HIS A 176 -2.40 -13.68 -16.67
C HIS A 176 -1.89 -13.16 -15.32
N LEU A 177 -0.87 -13.82 -14.80
CA LEU A 177 0.04 -13.21 -13.83
C LEU A 177 1.33 -12.85 -14.52
N MET A 178 1.90 -11.71 -14.14
CA MET A 178 3.10 -11.14 -14.76
C MET A 178 4.08 -10.67 -13.69
N VAL A 179 5.37 -10.80 -13.99
CA VAL A 179 6.44 -10.15 -13.26
C VAL A 179 7.13 -9.17 -14.20
N VAL A 180 7.26 -7.94 -13.75
CA VAL A 180 7.78 -6.80 -14.53
C VAL A 180 8.91 -6.15 -13.76
N ASN A 181 10.01 -5.85 -14.44
CA ASN A 181 11.11 -5.08 -13.88
C ASN A 181 10.64 -3.66 -13.55
N SER A 182 10.75 -3.27 -12.28
CA SER A 182 10.27 -1.97 -11.81
C SER A 182 11.06 -0.78 -12.36
N MET A 183 12.36 -0.97 -12.69
CA MET A 183 13.22 0.08 -13.20
C MET A 183 12.85 0.54 -14.61
N ASN A 184 12.36 -0.36 -15.46
CA ASN A 184 12.20 -0.08 -16.88
C ASN A 184 10.92 -0.63 -17.53
N GLY A 185 10.07 -1.32 -16.76
CA GLY A 185 8.83 -1.90 -17.26
C GLY A 185 9.00 -3.18 -18.11
N GLN A 186 10.20 -3.76 -18.19
CA GLN A 186 10.44 -4.96 -18.98
C GLN A 186 9.73 -6.17 -18.38
N LEU A 187 9.07 -6.96 -19.23
CA LEU A 187 8.47 -8.22 -18.83
C LEU A 187 9.54 -9.25 -18.48
N LEU A 188 9.50 -9.78 -17.26
CA LEU A 188 10.41 -10.82 -16.77
C LEU A 188 9.77 -12.21 -16.81
N ALA A 189 8.49 -12.32 -16.45
CA ALA A 189 7.73 -13.56 -16.52
C ALA A 189 6.25 -13.29 -16.81
N LYS A 190 5.59 -14.24 -17.51
CA LYS A 190 4.17 -14.19 -17.79
C LYS A 190 3.60 -15.60 -17.89
N ALA A 191 2.49 -15.86 -17.21
CA ALA A 191 1.80 -17.14 -17.28
C ALA A 191 0.28 -16.97 -17.31
N VAL A 192 -0.39 -17.79 -18.10
CA VAL A 192 -1.85 -17.85 -18.21
C VAL A 192 -2.42 -18.55 -16.99
N VAL A 193 -3.55 -18.08 -16.47
CA VAL A 193 -4.27 -18.72 -15.37
C VAL A 193 -4.74 -20.13 -15.72
N PRO A 194 -4.78 -21.09 -14.77
CA PRO A 194 -4.96 -22.51 -15.06
C PRO A 194 -6.31 -22.88 -15.67
N ASP A 195 -7.37 -22.17 -15.29
CA ASP A 195 -8.74 -22.42 -15.75
C ASP A 195 -9.13 -21.64 -17.02
N SER A 196 -8.19 -20.86 -17.56
CA SER A 196 -8.41 -19.99 -18.73
C SER A 196 -9.53 -18.96 -18.53
N ALA A 197 -9.95 -18.71 -17.29
CA ALA A 197 -10.89 -17.64 -16.97
C ALA A 197 -10.20 -16.26 -16.97
N GLU A 198 -10.97 -15.21 -16.84
CA GLU A 198 -10.43 -13.87 -16.66
C GLU A 198 -9.84 -13.69 -15.25
N THR A 199 -9.10 -12.60 -15.05
CA THR A 199 -8.59 -12.18 -13.75
C THR A 199 -8.97 -10.73 -13.51
N TYR A 200 -9.75 -10.50 -12.45
CA TYR A 200 -10.16 -9.17 -11.98
C TYR A 200 -9.59 -8.87 -10.58
N CYS A 201 -8.81 -9.77 -10.03
CA CYS A 201 -8.35 -9.75 -8.66
C CYS A 201 -6.92 -9.18 -8.57
N SER A 202 -6.66 -8.32 -7.59
CA SER A 202 -5.30 -7.93 -7.21
C SER A 202 -4.58 -9.13 -6.61
N ALA A 203 -3.48 -9.57 -7.25
CA ALA A 203 -2.70 -10.68 -6.76
C ALA A 203 -1.88 -10.27 -5.53
N LEU A 204 -1.74 -11.18 -4.56
CA LEU A 204 -0.90 -10.99 -3.38
C LEU A 204 0.28 -11.95 -3.39
N VAL A 205 1.36 -11.59 -2.72
CA VAL A 205 2.52 -12.45 -2.53
C VAL A 205 2.94 -12.46 -1.07
N ALA A 206 3.11 -13.66 -0.50
CA ALA A 206 3.55 -13.81 0.87
C ALA A 206 4.18 -15.19 1.12
N ASP A 207 5.00 -15.29 2.18
CA ASP A 207 5.44 -16.56 2.74
C ASP A 207 4.32 -17.16 3.59
N ILE A 208 3.35 -17.79 2.91
CA ILE A 208 2.12 -18.32 3.53
C ILE A 208 2.43 -19.38 4.58
N GLN A 209 3.44 -20.21 4.35
CA GLN A 209 3.78 -21.35 5.19
C GLN A 209 4.85 -21.05 6.24
N GLY A 210 5.40 -19.82 6.27
CA GLY A 210 6.44 -19.42 7.22
C GLY A 210 7.78 -20.18 7.03
N ASN A 211 8.07 -20.63 5.83
CA ASN A 211 9.22 -21.47 5.50
C ASN A 211 10.20 -20.80 4.50
N GLY A 212 9.99 -19.54 4.19
CA GLY A 212 10.79 -18.74 3.25
C GLY A 212 10.34 -18.83 1.79
N PHE A 213 9.39 -19.71 1.44
CA PHE A 213 8.87 -19.82 0.08
C PHE A 213 7.71 -18.87 -0.14
N GLN A 214 7.82 -18.05 -1.19
CA GLN A 214 6.77 -17.10 -1.57
C GLN A 214 5.69 -17.78 -2.40
N TRP A 215 4.43 -17.53 -2.03
CA TRP A 215 3.25 -17.97 -2.74
C TRP A 215 2.52 -16.76 -3.32
N VAL A 216 2.02 -16.92 -4.53
CA VAL A 216 1.13 -15.93 -5.18
C VAL A 216 -0.30 -16.39 -4.99
N LEU A 217 -1.15 -15.51 -4.45
CA LEU A 217 -2.58 -15.70 -4.26
C LEU A 217 -3.33 -14.85 -5.26
N TYR A 218 -4.29 -15.42 -5.98
CA TYR A 218 -5.03 -14.72 -7.02
C TYR A 218 -6.38 -15.36 -7.30
N GLY A 219 -7.32 -14.54 -7.76
CA GLY A 219 -8.66 -14.98 -8.16
C GLY A 219 -8.82 -15.01 -9.67
N THR A 220 -9.67 -15.91 -10.15
CA THR A 220 -10.09 -16.01 -11.55
C THR A 220 -11.61 -15.99 -11.67
N GLY A 221 -12.12 -15.80 -12.89
CA GLY A 221 -13.52 -15.54 -13.15
C GLY A 221 -13.88 -14.09 -12.80
N GLY A 222 -15.15 -13.78 -12.80
CA GLY A 222 -15.61 -12.40 -12.59
C GLY A 222 -17.08 -12.33 -12.20
N GLU A 223 -17.69 -11.22 -12.58
CA GLU A 223 -19.09 -10.89 -12.24
C GLU A 223 -20.10 -11.81 -12.94
N THR A 224 -19.73 -12.48 -14.03
CA THR A 224 -20.64 -13.29 -14.87
C THR A 224 -20.08 -14.66 -15.22
N LEU A 225 -18.82 -14.94 -14.89
CA LEU A 225 -18.13 -16.18 -15.20
C LEU A 225 -17.59 -16.80 -13.92
N GLY A 226 -17.80 -18.11 -13.77
CA GLY A 226 -17.21 -18.87 -12.67
C GLY A 226 -15.69 -18.86 -12.72
N GLY A 227 -15.07 -19.18 -11.57
CA GLY A 227 -13.63 -19.26 -11.44
C GLY A 227 -13.22 -19.85 -10.11
N SER A 228 -11.93 -19.74 -9.81
CA SER A 228 -11.36 -20.22 -8.55
C SER A 228 -10.43 -19.20 -7.91
N PHE A 229 -10.26 -19.32 -6.62
CA PHE A 229 -9.18 -18.65 -5.91
C PHE A 229 -8.01 -19.62 -5.76
N TRP A 230 -6.83 -19.17 -6.15
CA TRP A 230 -5.65 -20.02 -6.35
C TRP A 230 -4.49 -19.62 -5.45
N ALA A 231 -3.66 -20.61 -5.10
CA ALA A 231 -2.32 -20.38 -4.56
C ALA A 231 -1.30 -21.04 -5.50
N CYS A 232 -0.26 -20.31 -5.91
CA CYS A 232 0.82 -20.80 -6.77
C CYS A 232 2.19 -20.44 -6.18
N PRO A 233 3.19 -21.34 -6.18
CA PRO A 233 4.55 -20.95 -5.85
C PRO A 233 5.06 -19.85 -6.79
N LEU A 234 5.62 -18.76 -6.24
CA LEU A 234 6.17 -17.66 -7.06
C LEU A 234 7.24 -18.16 -8.06
N VAL A 235 8.05 -19.14 -7.66
CA VAL A 235 9.06 -19.75 -8.54
C VAL A 235 8.47 -20.40 -9.80
N ALA A 236 7.24 -20.89 -9.75
CA ALA A 236 6.56 -21.42 -10.92
C ALA A 236 6.20 -20.30 -11.90
N LEU A 237 5.64 -19.20 -11.41
CA LEU A 237 5.38 -18.02 -12.24
C LEU A 237 6.66 -17.49 -12.88
N LEU A 238 7.77 -17.41 -12.14
CA LEU A 238 9.08 -17.03 -12.67
C LEU A 238 9.59 -17.99 -13.76
N SER A 239 9.06 -19.21 -13.79
CA SER A 239 9.30 -20.20 -14.86
C SER A 239 8.23 -20.16 -15.97
N ASN A 240 7.44 -19.07 -16.04
CA ASN A 240 6.36 -18.86 -17.01
C ASN A 240 5.25 -19.93 -16.97
N THR A 241 4.92 -20.46 -15.79
CA THR A 241 3.85 -21.45 -15.63
C THR A 241 3.08 -21.24 -14.34
N LEU A 242 1.77 -21.49 -14.38
CA LEU A 242 0.89 -21.60 -13.22
C LEU A 242 0.32 -23.02 -13.05
N ALA A 243 0.85 -24.02 -13.78
CA ALA A 243 0.41 -25.40 -13.67
C ALA A 243 0.43 -25.99 -12.25
N PRO A 244 1.37 -25.60 -11.34
CA PRO A 244 1.34 -26.05 -9.95
C PRO A 244 0.34 -25.33 -9.05
N SER A 245 -0.56 -24.49 -9.57
CA SER A 245 -1.56 -23.80 -8.76
C SER A 245 -2.52 -24.74 -8.05
N ILE A 246 -2.82 -24.43 -6.80
CA ILE A 246 -3.73 -25.18 -5.93
C ILE A 246 -5.03 -24.36 -5.84
N PRO A 247 -6.21 -24.91 -6.22
CA PRO A 247 -7.47 -24.24 -6.02
C PRO A 247 -7.85 -24.28 -4.54
N LEU A 248 -8.02 -23.11 -3.93
CA LEU A 248 -8.41 -22.96 -2.52
C LEU A 248 -9.93 -22.97 -2.35
N MET A 249 -10.65 -22.36 -3.29
CA MET A 249 -12.10 -22.35 -3.37
C MET A 249 -12.51 -22.16 -4.84
N THR A 250 -13.61 -22.79 -5.25
CA THR A 250 -14.19 -22.64 -6.59
C THR A 250 -15.64 -22.16 -6.48
N ASP A 251 -15.98 -21.16 -7.27
CA ASP A 251 -17.37 -20.75 -7.50
C ASP A 251 -17.68 -20.95 -9.00
N PRO A 252 -18.55 -21.92 -9.34
CA PRO A 252 -18.81 -22.25 -10.74
C PRO A 252 -19.71 -21.25 -11.46
N GLN A 253 -20.29 -20.29 -10.74
CA GLN A 253 -21.22 -19.31 -11.29
C GLN A 253 -20.59 -17.93 -11.39
N LEU A 254 -19.95 -17.49 -10.30
CA LEU A 254 -19.35 -16.17 -10.15
C LEU A 254 -17.93 -16.34 -9.63
N GLY A 255 -16.99 -15.62 -10.20
CA GLY A 255 -15.57 -15.78 -9.88
C GLY A 255 -15.12 -15.00 -8.63
N PHE A 256 -13.85 -14.64 -8.63
CA PHE A 256 -13.20 -13.98 -7.51
C PHE A 256 -12.60 -12.63 -7.97
N VAL A 257 -13.23 -11.55 -7.55
CA VAL A 257 -12.82 -10.17 -7.85
C VAL A 257 -12.09 -9.56 -6.66
N ALA A 258 -12.54 -9.85 -5.45
CA ALA A 258 -11.89 -9.40 -4.22
C ALA A 258 -10.55 -10.09 -3.99
N PRO A 259 -9.50 -9.35 -3.58
CA PRO A 259 -8.25 -9.97 -3.11
C PRO A 259 -8.47 -10.71 -1.79
N ALA A 260 -7.53 -11.60 -1.45
CA ALA A 260 -7.54 -12.27 -0.16
C ALA A 260 -7.10 -11.34 0.98
N SER A 261 -7.47 -11.72 2.19
CA SER A 261 -6.95 -11.13 3.41
C SER A 261 -6.18 -12.18 4.21
N LEU A 262 -5.02 -11.82 4.74
CA LEU A 262 -4.07 -12.72 5.37
C LEU A 262 -3.99 -12.45 6.87
N LEU A 263 -4.23 -13.48 7.66
CA LEU A 263 -4.12 -13.44 9.12
C LEU A 263 -2.97 -14.34 9.59
N LYS A 264 -1.93 -13.73 10.16
CA LYS A 264 -0.80 -14.50 10.70
C LYS A 264 -1.25 -15.24 11.96
N ASN A 265 -1.10 -16.56 11.95
CA ASN A 265 -1.43 -17.41 13.09
C ASN A 265 -0.26 -17.50 14.09
N PRO A 266 -0.49 -18.01 15.33
CA PRO A 266 0.56 -18.12 16.34
C PRO A 266 1.77 -18.98 15.93
N SER A 267 1.63 -19.85 14.93
CA SER A 267 2.72 -20.68 14.40
C SER A 267 3.57 -19.96 13.34
N GLY A 268 3.27 -18.69 13.05
CA GLY A 268 4.00 -17.87 12.09
C GLY A 268 3.56 -18.02 10.64
N GLN A 269 2.59 -18.87 10.37
CA GLN A 269 1.97 -19.09 9.05
C GLN A 269 0.78 -18.14 8.87
N TYR A 270 0.26 -18.03 7.64
CA TYR A 270 -0.92 -17.23 7.36
C TYR A 270 -2.15 -18.09 7.13
N ASP A 271 -3.24 -17.82 7.84
CA ASP A 271 -4.58 -18.20 7.39
C ASP A 271 -5.03 -17.22 6.32
N ILE A 272 -5.79 -17.71 5.34
CA ILE A 272 -6.20 -16.95 4.15
C ILE A 272 -7.71 -16.83 4.18
N ILE A 273 -8.22 -15.61 4.20
CA ILE A 273 -9.65 -15.32 4.07
C ILE A 273 -9.92 -14.92 2.62
N ILE A 274 -10.82 -15.63 1.96
CA ILE A 274 -11.18 -15.42 0.55
C ILE A 274 -12.69 -15.27 0.43
N GLN A 275 -13.12 -14.43 -0.52
CA GLN A 275 -14.52 -14.18 -0.81
C GLN A 275 -14.75 -14.28 -2.32
N SER A 276 -15.74 -15.09 -2.74
CA SER A 276 -16.21 -15.08 -4.13
C SER A 276 -17.09 -13.84 -4.37
N TYR A 277 -17.20 -13.43 -5.62
CA TYR A 277 -18.14 -12.38 -6.02
C TYR A 277 -19.58 -12.72 -5.62
N GLY A 278 -19.92 -14.03 -5.62
CA GLY A 278 -21.24 -14.55 -5.21
C GLY A 278 -21.49 -14.64 -3.70
N GLY A 279 -20.68 -14.01 -2.85
CA GLY A 279 -20.92 -13.93 -1.41
C GLY A 279 -20.55 -15.17 -0.60
N LYS A 280 -19.81 -16.13 -1.18
CA LYS A 280 -19.21 -17.24 -0.44
C LYS A 280 -17.89 -16.79 0.16
N VAL A 281 -17.67 -17.08 1.43
CA VAL A 281 -16.44 -16.75 2.15
C VAL A 281 -15.84 -18.01 2.75
N ALA A 282 -14.51 -18.14 2.71
CA ALA A 282 -13.80 -19.23 3.36
C ALA A 282 -12.56 -18.73 4.08
N LYS A 283 -12.25 -19.36 5.21
CA LYS A 283 -10.95 -19.29 5.86
C LYS A 283 -10.18 -20.57 5.58
N ILE A 284 -9.00 -20.44 5.01
CA ILE A 284 -8.13 -21.52 4.59
C ILE A 284 -6.89 -21.53 5.48
N ASN A 285 -6.50 -22.71 5.96
CA ASN A 285 -5.25 -22.91 6.69
C ASN A 285 -4.09 -22.91 5.70
N GLY A 286 -3.20 -21.93 5.79
CA GLY A 286 -2.08 -21.80 4.87
C GLY A 286 -0.98 -22.85 5.05
N ALA A 287 -0.94 -23.55 6.19
CA ALA A 287 0.03 -24.62 6.39
C ALA A 287 -0.21 -25.83 5.51
N ASN A 288 -1.49 -26.17 5.25
CA ASN A 288 -1.89 -27.41 4.58
C ASN A 288 -3.02 -27.23 3.55
N TRP A 289 -3.46 -25.99 3.31
CA TRP A 289 -4.50 -25.60 2.35
C TRP A 289 -5.90 -26.16 2.66
N SER A 290 -6.14 -26.66 3.87
CA SER A 290 -7.47 -27.14 4.27
C SER A 290 -8.38 -25.97 4.64
N THR A 291 -9.66 -26.09 4.34
CA THR A 291 -10.68 -25.15 4.79
C THR A 291 -10.88 -25.27 6.30
N ILE A 292 -10.79 -24.15 7.02
CA ILE A 292 -11.07 -24.06 8.45
C ILE A 292 -12.58 -23.88 8.67
N TRP A 293 -13.17 -22.90 7.98
CA TRP A 293 -14.61 -22.65 7.99
C TRP A 293 -15.07 -22.02 6.67
N THR A 294 -16.36 -22.06 6.43
CA THR A 294 -17.03 -21.38 5.32
C THR A 294 -18.27 -20.65 5.80
N TYR A 295 -18.58 -19.54 5.14
CA TYR A 295 -19.82 -18.80 5.27
C TYR A 295 -20.40 -18.56 3.87
N ASP A 296 -21.73 -18.65 3.73
CA ASP A 296 -22.41 -18.43 2.45
C ASP A 296 -23.64 -17.54 2.67
N LEU A 297 -23.68 -16.41 2.00
CA LEU A 297 -24.84 -15.54 1.95
C LEU A 297 -25.38 -15.52 0.51
N PRO A 298 -26.30 -16.42 0.18
CA PRO A 298 -26.73 -16.62 -1.19
C PRO A 298 -27.48 -15.41 -1.77
N ASN A 299 -27.44 -15.25 -3.08
CA ASN A 299 -28.02 -14.12 -3.81
C ASN A 299 -27.42 -12.77 -3.39
N THR A 300 -26.15 -12.73 -3.09
CA THR A 300 -25.39 -11.51 -2.88
C THR A 300 -24.21 -11.44 -3.83
N GLU A 301 -23.71 -10.21 -4.04
CA GLU A 301 -22.52 -9.91 -4.82
C GLU A 301 -21.60 -8.98 -4.04
N SER A 302 -20.29 -9.16 -4.18
CA SER A 302 -19.29 -8.28 -3.56
C SER A 302 -17.96 -8.31 -4.31
N SER A 303 -17.42 -7.13 -4.55
CA SER A 303 -16.04 -6.91 -4.99
C SER A 303 -15.14 -6.36 -3.88
N ALA A 304 -15.71 -6.09 -2.69
CA ALA A 304 -14.97 -5.60 -1.54
C ALA A 304 -14.11 -6.71 -0.93
N GLU A 305 -12.88 -6.37 -0.54
CA GLU A 305 -12.05 -7.31 0.21
C GLU A 305 -12.61 -7.56 1.62
N PRO A 306 -12.47 -8.76 2.17
CA PRO A 306 -12.74 -9.03 3.58
C PRO A 306 -11.81 -8.21 4.47
N VAL A 307 -12.33 -7.53 5.48
CA VAL A 307 -11.54 -6.73 6.42
C VAL A 307 -11.32 -7.51 7.69
N ILE A 308 -10.08 -7.64 8.12
CA ILE A 308 -9.74 -8.30 9.38
C ILE A 308 -9.53 -7.24 10.46
N GLY A 309 -10.13 -7.44 11.63
CA GLY A 309 -9.98 -6.54 12.78
C GLY A 309 -10.25 -7.25 14.11
N ASN A 310 -9.74 -6.67 15.19
CA ASN A 310 -10.06 -7.11 16.55
C ASN A 310 -11.40 -6.51 17.03
N PHE A 311 -12.50 -6.85 16.36
CA PHE A 311 -13.78 -6.18 16.58
C PHE A 311 -14.50 -6.62 17.87
N THR A 312 -14.38 -7.89 18.26
CA THR A 312 -15.05 -8.42 19.45
C THR A 312 -14.11 -8.59 20.65
N GLY A 313 -12.80 -8.46 20.44
CA GLY A 313 -11.78 -8.64 21.48
C GLY A 313 -11.53 -10.10 21.85
N ASN A 314 -11.96 -11.06 21.03
CA ASN A 314 -11.64 -12.46 21.22
C ASN A 314 -10.21 -12.79 20.75
N ALA A 315 -9.75 -14.03 20.95
CA ALA A 315 -8.35 -14.41 20.67
C ALA A 315 -8.00 -14.48 19.17
N VAL A 316 -9.00 -14.56 18.30
CA VAL A 316 -8.83 -14.65 16.85
C VAL A 316 -9.54 -13.47 16.20
N PRO A 317 -8.84 -12.59 15.50
CA PRO A 317 -9.44 -11.46 14.82
C PRO A 317 -10.59 -11.85 13.90
N ASP A 318 -11.64 -11.03 13.90
CA ASP A 318 -12.89 -11.24 13.20
C ASP A 318 -12.83 -10.75 11.75
N VAL A 319 -13.86 -11.07 10.96
CA VAL A 319 -13.94 -10.72 9.54
C VAL A 319 -15.17 -9.85 9.28
N PHE A 320 -14.94 -8.63 8.81
CA PHE A 320 -16.00 -7.70 8.44
C PHE A 320 -16.18 -7.67 6.93
N LEU A 321 -17.41 -7.85 6.46
CA LEU A 321 -17.79 -7.99 5.06
C LEU A 321 -18.82 -6.95 4.65
N SER A 322 -18.77 -6.52 3.38
CA SER A 322 -19.79 -5.73 2.71
C SER A 322 -20.32 -6.47 1.48
N LEU A 323 -21.63 -6.73 1.44
CA LEU A 323 -22.26 -7.54 0.38
C LEU A 323 -23.55 -6.86 -0.11
N ALA A 324 -23.76 -6.79 -1.43
CA ALA A 324 -24.98 -6.30 -2.03
C ALA A 324 -25.93 -7.47 -2.35
N LYS A 325 -27.19 -7.40 -1.92
CA LYS A 325 -28.19 -8.41 -2.18
C LYS A 325 -28.85 -8.22 -3.53
N GLY A 326 -28.89 -9.26 -4.32
CA GLY A 326 -29.39 -9.27 -5.67
C GLY A 326 -28.25 -9.38 -6.69
N THR A 327 -28.53 -9.00 -7.92
CA THR A 327 -27.54 -8.98 -9.00
C THR A 327 -27.36 -7.55 -9.52
N SER A 328 -26.24 -7.29 -10.17
CA SER A 328 -25.91 -6.00 -10.76
C SER A 328 -27.11 -5.34 -11.45
N SER A 329 -27.33 -4.05 -11.21
CA SER A 329 -28.48 -3.21 -11.57
C SER A 329 -29.80 -3.44 -10.80
N SER A 330 -29.90 -4.47 -9.94
CA SER A 330 -31.13 -4.83 -9.21
C SER A 330 -30.90 -5.11 -7.73
N TYR A 331 -29.92 -4.46 -7.13
CA TYR A 331 -29.66 -4.64 -5.68
C TYR A 331 -30.77 -4.07 -4.82
N THR A 332 -31.19 -4.83 -3.81
CA THR A 332 -32.26 -4.47 -2.88
C THR A 332 -31.75 -4.02 -1.52
N ASP A 333 -30.68 -4.63 -1.03
CA ASP A 333 -30.10 -4.37 0.28
C ASP A 333 -28.56 -4.34 0.18
N TYR A 334 -27.92 -3.71 1.15
CA TYR A 334 -26.47 -3.69 1.28
C TYR A 334 -26.11 -4.13 2.70
N TYR A 335 -25.67 -5.37 2.82
CA TYR A 335 -25.37 -5.99 4.09
C TYR A 335 -23.97 -5.65 4.57
N GLN A 336 -23.88 -5.40 5.87
CA GLN A 336 -22.67 -5.37 6.67
C GLN A 336 -22.70 -6.60 7.57
N VAL A 337 -21.73 -7.48 7.43
CA VAL A 337 -21.69 -8.77 8.14
C VAL A 337 -20.39 -8.86 8.92
N LEU A 338 -20.49 -9.15 10.22
CA LEU A 338 -19.36 -9.52 11.05
C LEU A 338 -19.37 -11.03 11.29
N LEU A 339 -18.27 -11.71 10.95
CA LEU A 339 -18.05 -13.12 11.23
C LEU A 339 -17.01 -13.28 12.32
N ASP A 340 -17.27 -14.18 13.28
CA ASP A 340 -16.28 -14.64 14.24
C ASP A 340 -15.10 -15.30 13.51
N GLY A 341 -13.90 -14.79 13.69
CA GLY A 341 -12.74 -15.20 12.93
C GLY A 341 -12.26 -16.63 13.22
N ALA A 342 -12.62 -17.22 14.35
CA ALA A 342 -12.30 -18.59 14.70
C ALA A 342 -13.25 -19.60 14.06
N THR A 343 -14.54 -19.27 13.99
CA THR A 343 -15.61 -20.22 13.66
C THR A 343 -16.33 -19.92 12.34
N GLY A 344 -16.23 -18.70 11.82
CA GLY A 344 -16.99 -18.21 10.66
C GLY A 344 -18.49 -18.00 10.93
N GLN A 345 -18.91 -18.03 12.20
CA GLN A 345 -20.30 -17.78 12.55
C GLN A 345 -20.63 -16.29 12.43
N GLU A 346 -21.83 -16.00 11.95
CA GLU A 346 -22.37 -14.64 11.89
C GLU A 346 -22.57 -14.08 13.31
N VAL A 347 -21.82 -13.05 13.64
CA VAL A 347 -21.94 -12.31 14.92
C VAL A 347 -22.97 -11.21 14.78
N LEU A 348 -22.94 -10.49 13.67
CA LEU A 348 -23.85 -9.39 13.37
C LEU A 348 -24.09 -9.32 11.87
N LYS A 349 -25.32 -9.00 11.50
CA LYS A 349 -25.67 -8.59 10.16
C LYS A 349 -26.62 -7.40 10.21
N ASP A 350 -26.26 -6.34 9.52
CA ASP A 350 -27.06 -5.14 9.35
C ASP A 350 -27.24 -4.85 7.85
N SER A 351 -28.11 -3.89 7.53
CA SER A 351 -28.31 -3.43 6.17
C SER A 351 -28.51 -1.92 6.16
N ILE A 352 -27.44 -1.20 5.78
CA ILE A 352 -27.48 0.26 5.67
C ILE A 352 -26.89 0.72 4.35
N GLY A 353 -27.39 1.85 3.86
CA GLY A 353 -26.89 2.52 2.67
C GLY A 353 -27.27 1.85 1.37
N THR A 354 -26.60 2.25 0.30
CA THR A 354 -26.77 1.75 -1.07
C THR A 354 -25.54 2.08 -1.92
N LEU A 355 -25.35 1.40 -3.03
CA LEU A 355 -24.23 1.61 -3.98
C LEU A 355 -22.85 1.64 -3.28
N GLN A 356 -22.61 0.68 -2.41
CA GLN A 356 -21.36 0.59 -1.66
C GLN A 356 -20.62 -0.69 -2.00
N PHE A 357 -19.52 -0.51 -2.71
CA PHE A 357 -18.61 -1.57 -3.15
C PHE A 357 -17.18 -1.31 -2.68
N ALA A 358 -16.96 -0.23 -1.92
CA ALA A 358 -15.68 0.04 -1.26
C ALA A 358 -15.45 -0.98 -0.14
N SER A 359 -14.22 -1.41 0.02
CA SER A 359 -13.80 -2.17 1.19
C SER A 359 -13.90 -1.30 2.44
N GLY A 360 -14.12 -1.93 3.59
CA GLY A 360 -14.09 -1.26 4.89
C GLY A 360 -12.68 -1.01 5.41
N ASN A 361 -12.62 -0.44 6.62
CA ASN A 361 -11.41 -0.31 7.42
C ASN A 361 -11.63 -0.92 8.82
N ALA A 362 -10.55 -1.24 9.52
CA ALA A 362 -10.55 -1.63 10.92
C ALA A 362 -9.54 -0.73 11.67
N VAL A 363 -10.04 0.08 12.60
CA VAL A 363 -9.27 1.09 13.31
C VAL A 363 -9.82 1.26 14.71
N ASP A 364 -8.97 1.17 15.74
CA ASP A 364 -9.32 1.49 17.14
C ASP A 364 -9.42 3.01 17.30
N LEU A 365 -10.64 3.54 17.13
CA LEU A 365 -10.92 4.98 17.18
C LEU A 365 -11.12 5.52 18.59
N ASN A 366 -11.38 4.65 19.56
CA ASN A 366 -11.66 5.02 20.94
C ASN A 366 -10.55 4.63 21.90
N ASN A 367 -9.49 3.94 21.42
CA ASN A 367 -8.34 3.43 22.17
C ASN A 367 -8.74 2.46 23.30
N ASP A 368 -9.78 1.64 23.07
CA ASP A 368 -10.19 0.60 24.02
C ASP A 368 -9.51 -0.76 23.75
N GLY A 369 -8.67 -0.84 22.74
CA GLY A 369 -7.95 -2.02 22.30
C GLY A 369 -8.73 -2.91 21.35
N ARG A 370 -9.85 -2.42 20.80
CA ARG A 370 -10.66 -3.08 19.78
C ARG A 370 -10.85 -2.17 18.59
N ASP A 371 -10.90 -2.79 17.43
CA ASP A 371 -11.12 -2.04 16.20
C ASP A 371 -12.60 -1.75 15.99
N GLU A 372 -12.93 -0.55 15.56
CA GLU A 372 -14.20 -0.24 14.93
C GLU A 372 -14.12 -0.55 13.43
N GLY A 373 -15.25 -1.03 12.87
CA GLY A 373 -15.44 -1.14 11.44
C GLY A 373 -15.80 0.22 10.85
N ILE A 374 -15.10 0.68 9.81
CA ILE A 374 -15.46 1.93 9.12
C ILE A 374 -15.84 1.61 7.68
N LEU A 375 -16.94 2.18 7.19
CA LEU A 375 -17.44 1.95 5.86
C LEU A 375 -17.96 3.23 5.20
N SER A 376 -17.66 3.38 3.90
CA SER A 376 -18.28 4.37 3.03
C SER A 376 -19.74 4.01 2.78
N VAL A 377 -20.66 4.88 3.14
CA VAL A 377 -22.11 4.66 3.00
C VAL A 377 -22.73 5.75 2.15
N ASN A 378 -23.41 5.34 1.09
CA ASN A 378 -24.21 6.22 0.25
C ASN A 378 -25.69 6.04 0.54
N TYR A 379 -26.47 7.09 0.40
CA TYR A 379 -27.93 7.06 0.56
C TYR A 379 -28.57 8.22 -0.20
N MET A 380 -29.86 8.07 -0.48
CA MET A 380 -30.63 9.12 -1.14
C MET A 380 -31.51 9.86 -0.14
N GLN A 381 -31.42 11.18 -0.09
CA GLN A 381 -32.25 12.01 0.76
C GLN A 381 -32.67 13.28 0.02
N GLY A 382 -33.98 13.52 -0.05
CA GLY A 382 -34.51 14.69 -0.76
C GLY A 382 -34.23 14.70 -2.26
N GLY A 383 -34.11 13.53 -2.89
CA GLY A 383 -33.85 13.39 -4.32
C GLY A 383 -32.38 13.60 -4.72
N ILE A 384 -31.48 13.72 -3.77
CA ILE A 384 -30.04 13.82 -4.00
C ILE A 384 -29.27 12.72 -3.28
N TRP A 385 -28.20 12.26 -3.90
CA TRP A 385 -27.24 11.35 -3.31
C TRP A 385 -26.38 12.06 -2.27
N LYS A 386 -26.17 11.39 -1.16
CA LYS A 386 -25.30 11.82 -0.08
C LYS A 386 -24.38 10.67 0.32
N HIS A 387 -23.20 11.04 0.78
CA HIS A 387 -22.18 10.16 1.31
C HIS A 387 -21.83 10.53 2.74
N ARG A 388 -21.48 9.54 3.54
CA ARG A 388 -20.82 9.65 4.84
C ARG A 388 -19.97 8.43 5.13
N LEU A 389 -19.09 8.51 6.11
CA LEU A 389 -18.40 7.36 6.70
C LEU A 389 -19.10 6.96 7.97
N GLU A 390 -19.46 5.68 8.09
CA GLU A 390 -20.10 5.11 9.28
C GLU A 390 -19.08 4.30 10.07
N VAL A 391 -19.11 4.47 11.39
CA VAL A 391 -18.36 3.70 12.37
C VAL A 391 -19.27 2.68 13.00
N PHE A 392 -18.88 1.42 12.92
CA PHE A 392 -19.53 0.27 13.54
C PHE A 392 -18.75 -0.10 14.79
N ASP A 393 -19.28 0.23 15.95
CA ASP A 393 -18.81 -0.31 17.23
C ASP A 393 -19.59 -1.59 17.53
N PHE A 394 -18.96 -2.72 17.34
CA PHE A 394 -19.60 -4.03 17.46
C PHE A 394 -19.82 -4.46 18.92
N VAL A 395 -19.14 -3.83 19.86
CA VAL A 395 -19.28 -4.09 21.29
C VAL A 395 -20.42 -3.28 21.90
N ALA A 396 -20.44 -1.98 21.60
CA ALA A 396 -21.53 -1.12 22.01
C ALA A 396 -22.80 -1.33 21.17
N HIS A 397 -22.73 -2.07 20.07
CA HIS A 397 -23.80 -2.24 19.07
C HIS A 397 -24.33 -0.90 18.58
N THR A 398 -23.43 0.01 18.22
CA THR A 398 -23.79 1.34 17.72
C THR A 398 -23.23 1.59 16.34
N ILE A 399 -23.95 2.37 15.54
CA ILE A 399 -23.52 2.88 14.25
C ILE A 399 -23.59 4.40 14.30
N GLN A 400 -22.48 5.06 14.02
CA GLN A 400 -22.37 6.52 14.11
C GLN A 400 -21.61 7.10 12.92
N PRO A 401 -22.00 8.29 12.43
CA PRO A 401 -21.25 8.96 11.39
C PRO A 401 -19.89 9.47 11.93
N LEU A 402 -18.80 9.12 11.26
CA LEU A 402 -17.47 9.64 11.55
C LEU A 402 -17.28 11.05 11.01
N VAL A 403 -17.85 11.34 9.85
CA VAL A 403 -17.80 12.66 9.20
C VAL A 403 -19.20 13.14 8.84
N ALA A 404 -19.35 14.46 8.70
CA ALA A 404 -20.60 15.05 8.28
C ALA A 404 -21.02 14.58 6.88
N HIS A 405 -22.32 14.56 6.64
CA HIS A 405 -22.87 14.21 5.33
C HIS A 405 -22.38 15.15 4.24
N GLN A 406 -21.92 14.60 3.13
CA GLN A 406 -21.52 15.33 1.93
C GLN A 406 -22.43 14.96 0.74
N ALA A 407 -22.83 15.93 -0.06
CA ALA A 407 -23.53 15.66 -1.32
C ALA A 407 -22.60 14.95 -2.30
N GLY A 408 -23.09 13.87 -2.91
CA GLY A 408 -22.31 13.03 -3.80
C GLY A 408 -22.28 11.57 -3.35
N VAL A 409 -21.37 10.78 -3.93
CA VAL A 409 -21.22 9.34 -3.63
C VAL A 409 -19.74 8.93 -3.60
N ASN A 410 -19.44 7.90 -2.81
CA ASN A 410 -18.22 7.11 -2.97
C ASN A 410 -18.61 5.65 -3.21
N ILE A 411 -18.33 5.11 -4.40
CA ILE A 411 -18.80 3.79 -4.81
C ILE A 411 -17.78 2.70 -4.47
N GLY A 412 -16.49 2.90 -4.78
CA GLY A 412 -15.50 1.83 -4.69
C GLY A 412 -14.15 2.23 -4.09
N SER A 413 -13.97 3.49 -3.70
CA SER A 413 -12.71 3.95 -3.09
C SER A 413 -12.71 3.71 -1.58
N THR A 414 -11.77 2.92 -1.09
CA THR A 414 -11.56 2.69 0.35
C THR A 414 -10.88 3.91 0.97
N PRO A 415 -11.37 4.44 2.09
CA PRO A 415 -10.70 5.50 2.83
C PRO A 415 -9.31 5.10 3.31
N LEU A 416 -8.43 6.08 3.49
CA LEU A 416 -7.10 5.90 4.07
C LEU A 416 -7.05 6.54 5.45
N PHE A 417 -6.65 5.76 6.44
CA PHE A 417 -6.26 6.24 7.77
C PHE A 417 -4.74 6.23 7.89
N THR A 418 -4.17 7.30 8.39
CA THR A 418 -2.71 7.44 8.55
C THR A 418 -2.39 8.58 9.52
N ASN A 419 -1.14 8.77 9.85
CA ASN A 419 -0.61 10.02 10.39
C ASN A 419 0.18 10.67 9.24
N LEU A 420 -0.33 11.77 8.67
CA LEU A 420 0.28 12.43 7.52
C LEU A 420 1.48 13.29 7.91
N ASP A 421 1.38 14.04 8.99
CA ASP A 421 2.31 15.10 9.38
C ASP A 421 3.10 14.81 10.66
N ASN A 422 2.99 13.56 11.15
CA ASN A 422 3.71 13.04 12.32
C ASN A 422 3.39 13.77 13.64
N ASP A 423 2.20 14.33 13.78
CA ASP A 423 1.74 15.03 14.98
C ASP A 423 1.10 14.09 16.03
N ASN A 424 1.06 12.77 15.76
CA ASN A 424 0.42 11.72 16.55
C ASN A 424 -1.11 11.78 16.59
N LEU A 425 -1.75 12.54 15.73
CA LEU A 425 -3.18 12.45 15.49
C LEU A 425 -3.47 11.57 14.27
N LEU A 426 -4.66 11.06 14.21
CA LEU A 426 -5.11 10.20 13.13
C LEU A 426 -5.72 11.05 12.01
N ASP A 427 -5.15 10.95 10.83
CA ASP A 427 -5.69 11.55 9.60
C ASP A 427 -6.58 10.57 8.86
N LEU A 428 -7.69 11.07 8.36
CA LEU A 428 -8.62 10.40 7.47
C LEU A 428 -8.61 11.08 6.11
N ILE A 429 -8.32 10.30 5.06
CA ILE A 429 -8.35 10.75 3.68
C ILE A 429 -9.40 9.95 2.93
N TYR A 430 -10.34 10.64 2.27
CA TYR A 430 -11.38 9.98 1.49
C TYR A 430 -11.82 10.83 0.30
N VAL A 431 -12.43 10.18 -0.69
CA VAL A 431 -12.93 10.83 -1.90
C VAL A 431 -14.45 10.76 -1.97
N VAL A 432 -15.05 11.79 -2.58
CA VAL A 432 -16.49 11.84 -2.85
C VAL A 432 -16.70 12.38 -4.26
N LYS A 433 -17.41 11.61 -5.11
CA LYS A 433 -17.83 12.07 -6.43
C LYS A 433 -18.89 13.16 -6.26
N LYS A 434 -18.68 14.29 -6.93
CA LYS A 434 -19.54 15.49 -6.79
C LYS A 434 -20.95 15.31 -7.32
N ASP A 435 -21.17 14.40 -8.28
CA ASP A 435 -22.50 14.28 -8.90
C ASP A 435 -23.49 13.63 -7.92
N SER A 436 -24.29 14.47 -7.28
CA SER A 436 -25.34 14.06 -6.35
C SER A 436 -26.67 13.70 -7.01
N ILE A 437 -26.78 13.83 -8.34
CA ILE A 437 -27.99 13.48 -9.10
C ILE A 437 -27.77 12.15 -9.83
N ASN A 438 -26.64 12.02 -10.54
CA ASN A 438 -26.24 10.80 -11.22
C ASN A 438 -25.03 10.19 -10.53
N PRO A 439 -25.16 9.08 -9.77
CA PRO A 439 -24.04 8.48 -9.05
C PRO A 439 -22.96 7.93 -9.98
N MET A 440 -23.29 7.65 -11.25
CA MET A 440 -22.33 7.25 -12.29
C MET A 440 -21.78 8.45 -13.08
N GLY A 441 -22.17 9.67 -12.74
CA GLY A 441 -21.74 10.89 -13.42
C GLY A 441 -20.26 11.24 -13.13
N TRP A 442 -19.76 12.17 -13.91
CA TRP A 442 -18.33 12.58 -14.00
C TRP A 442 -18.12 14.08 -13.74
N LYS A 443 -18.93 14.64 -12.84
CA LYS A 443 -18.83 16.08 -12.48
C LYS A 443 -17.63 16.41 -11.59
N GLY A 444 -16.73 15.47 -11.37
CA GLY A 444 -15.53 15.66 -10.59
C GLY A 444 -15.57 14.96 -9.23
N VAL A 445 -14.44 15.05 -8.53
CA VAL A 445 -14.16 14.37 -7.27
C VAL A 445 -13.65 15.38 -6.24
N TYR A 446 -14.21 15.36 -5.05
CA TYR A 446 -13.64 15.98 -3.86
C TYR A 446 -12.68 14.99 -3.18
N LEU A 447 -11.45 15.41 -2.94
CA LEU A 447 -10.50 14.78 -2.04
C LEU A 447 -10.55 15.52 -0.71
N ASN A 448 -10.76 14.79 0.38
CA ASN A 448 -10.91 15.34 1.72
C ASN A 448 -9.79 14.83 2.62
N ARG A 449 -9.15 15.70 3.39
CA ARG A 449 -8.38 15.39 4.59
C ARG A 449 -9.16 15.86 5.80
N VAL A 450 -9.31 14.98 6.78
CA VAL A 450 -9.90 15.27 8.09
C VAL A 450 -8.94 14.75 9.15
N GLU A 451 -8.36 15.65 9.94
CA GLU A 451 -7.62 15.28 11.13
C GLU A 451 -8.63 14.95 12.24
N LEU A 452 -8.55 13.75 12.75
CA LEU A 452 -9.40 13.30 13.85
C LEU A 452 -8.76 13.69 15.17
N SER A 453 -9.57 14.08 16.16
CA SER A 453 -9.09 14.32 17.54
C SER A 453 -8.79 13.04 18.31
N VAL A 454 -8.43 12.00 17.59
CA VAL A 454 -8.05 10.69 18.10
C VAL A 454 -6.55 10.55 17.93
N GLY A 455 -5.85 10.22 19.03
CA GLY A 455 -4.42 9.92 18.97
C GLY A 455 -4.17 8.73 18.04
N PHE A 456 -3.06 8.77 17.30
CA PHE A 456 -2.66 7.64 16.49
C PHE A 456 -2.52 6.41 17.40
N PRO A 457 -3.19 5.27 17.12
CA PRO A 457 -3.18 4.13 18.00
C PRO A 457 -1.75 3.65 18.26
N ASN A 458 -1.36 3.51 19.53
CA ASN A 458 -0.01 3.06 19.92
C ASN A 458 0.37 1.71 19.31
N ALA A 459 -0.64 0.89 19.07
CA ALA A 459 -0.49 -0.41 18.43
C ALA A 459 -0.45 -0.32 16.89
N GLY A 460 -0.62 0.86 16.27
CA GLY A 460 -0.73 1.09 14.84
C GLY A 460 -2.16 0.86 14.32
N LEU A 461 -2.33 0.62 13.03
CA LEU A 461 -3.63 0.48 12.38
C LEU A 461 -3.79 -0.95 11.83
N ALA A 462 -4.90 -1.60 12.14
CA ALA A 462 -5.17 -2.97 11.73
C ALA A 462 -5.42 -3.10 10.21
N TRP A 463 -6.35 -2.31 9.69
CA TRP A 463 -6.74 -2.28 8.28
C TRP A 463 -7.05 -0.85 7.83
N ALA A 464 -6.01 -0.09 7.54
CA ALA A 464 -6.10 1.37 7.34
C ALA A 464 -6.48 1.79 5.91
N SER A 465 -6.42 0.87 4.93
CA SER A 465 -6.66 1.19 3.52
C SER A 465 -7.02 -0.06 2.71
N TYR A 466 -7.33 0.07 1.42
CA TYR A 466 -7.45 -1.06 0.50
C TYR A 466 -6.16 -1.91 0.50
N LEU A 467 -6.26 -3.23 0.55
CA LEU A 467 -5.16 -4.18 0.73
C LEU A 467 -4.41 -3.99 2.07
N SER A 468 -5.11 -3.66 3.14
CA SER A 468 -4.59 -3.47 4.50
C SER A 468 -3.69 -2.23 4.69
N THR A 469 -3.16 -2.08 5.88
CA THR A 469 -2.26 -0.97 6.27
C THR A 469 -0.95 -0.97 5.50
N LEU A 470 -0.43 -2.15 5.16
CA LEU A 470 0.83 -2.31 4.43
C LEU A 470 0.62 -2.51 2.92
N ASN A 471 -0.60 -2.43 2.41
CA ASN A 471 -0.98 -2.62 1.01
C ASN A 471 -0.61 -4.01 0.43
N ASN A 472 -0.58 -5.02 1.27
CA ASN A 472 -0.21 -6.40 0.92
C ASN A 472 -1.23 -7.45 1.39
N GLY A 473 -2.43 -7.02 1.80
CA GLY A 473 -3.50 -7.90 2.28
C GLY A 473 -3.25 -8.55 3.64
N VAL A 474 -2.17 -8.18 4.35
CA VAL A 474 -1.83 -8.77 5.65
C VAL A 474 -2.46 -7.96 6.76
N TYR A 475 -3.24 -8.65 7.61
CA TYR A 475 -3.69 -8.08 8.87
C TYR A 475 -2.50 -7.84 9.80
N PHE A 476 -2.38 -6.61 10.23
CA PHE A 476 -1.39 -6.21 11.19
C PHE A 476 -1.93 -6.54 12.59
N ASN A 477 -1.50 -7.67 13.17
CA ASN A 477 -1.97 -8.06 14.50
C ASN A 477 -1.35 -7.18 15.57
N GLN A 478 -2.14 -6.27 16.09
CA GLN A 478 -1.79 -5.37 17.16
C GLN A 478 -2.26 -5.85 18.55
N THR A 479 -2.75 -7.07 18.66
CA THR A 479 -3.35 -7.62 19.89
C THR A 479 -2.35 -7.92 21.00
N THR A 480 -1.11 -7.52 20.84
CA THR A 480 -0.19 -7.44 21.97
C THR A 480 -0.08 -5.99 22.39
N ASN A 481 -1.00 -5.57 23.25
CA ASN A 481 -0.84 -4.38 24.07
C ASN A 481 0.52 -4.50 24.78
N CYS A 482 1.57 -3.93 24.18
CA CYS A 482 2.85 -3.73 24.86
C CYS A 482 2.62 -2.71 25.96
N GLY A 483 1.86 -3.05 27.00
CA GLY A 483 1.40 -2.16 28.06
C GLY A 483 2.49 -1.42 28.85
N GLN A 484 3.65 -1.24 28.25
CA GLN A 484 4.83 -0.60 28.80
C GLN A 484 5.60 0.24 27.75
N GLY A 485 4.98 0.82 26.75
CA GLY A 485 5.71 1.67 25.79
C GLY A 485 6.66 0.91 24.84
N SER A 486 7.59 1.64 24.21
CA SER A 486 8.59 1.12 23.26
C SER A 486 9.37 -0.09 23.80
N ILE A 487 9.55 -1.15 23.02
CA ILE A 487 10.46 -2.27 23.34
C ILE A 487 11.93 -1.79 23.31
N LEU A 488 12.21 -0.86 22.41
CA LEU A 488 13.53 -0.27 22.22
C LEU A 488 13.73 0.93 23.16
N SER A 489 14.67 0.83 24.06
CA SER A 489 15.06 1.95 24.93
C SER A 489 16.01 2.92 24.25
N ASN A 490 16.79 2.45 23.27
CA ASN A 490 17.75 3.26 22.52
C ASN A 490 18.17 2.55 21.23
N VAL A 491 18.56 3.33 20.21
CA VAL A 491 19.22 2.81 19.01
C VAL A 491 20.48 3.63 18.74
N SER A 492 21.63 2.98 18.81
CA SER A 492 22.92 3.59 18.49
C SER A 492 23.25 3.36 17.02
N ILE A 493 23.65 4.43 16.32
CA ILE A 493 23.94 4.42 14.90
C ILE A 493 25.37 4.88 14.66
N VAL A 494 26.11 4.11 13.86
CA VAL A 494 27.42 4.51 13.32
C VAL A 494 27.30 4.57 11.81
N GLN A 495 27.51 5.77 11.26
CA GLN A 495 27.47 6.00 9.80
C GLN A 495 28.65 5.31 9.10
N PRO A 496 28.53 4.90 7.84
CA PRO A 496 29.65 4.43 7.05
C PRO A 496 30.80 5.47 7.02
N TRP A 497 32.04 5.00 7.04
CA TRP A 497 33.18 5.92 7.14
C TRP A 497 33.61 6.50 5.80
N CYS A 498 33.31 5.81 4.72
CA CYS A 498 33.69 6.20 3.36
C CYS A 498 32.51 5.98 2.42
N ASN A 499 32.40 6.81 1.39
CA ASN A 499 31.38 6.67 0.36
C ASN A 499 31.40 5.24 -0.24
N GLY A 500 30.23 4.58 -0.28
CA GLY A 500 30.07 3.21 -0.76
C GLY A 500 30.67 2.13 0.13
N SER A 501 31.19 2.45 1.32
CA SER A 501 31.76 1.44 2.22
C SER A 501 30.68 0.78 3.08
N ALA A 502 30.75 -0.55 3.23
CA ALA A 502 29.90 -1.30 4.13
C ALA A 502 30.49 -1.33 5.54
N THR A 503 30.57 -0.18 6.22
CA THR A 503 31.12 -0.04 7.58
C THR A 503 30.10 0.53 8.57
N GLY A 504 28.86 0.69 8.16
CA GLY A 504 27.74 1.14 8.99
C GLY A 504 27.37 0.12 10.07
N LEU A 505 26.85 0.62 11.20
CA LEU A 505 26.38 -0.19 12.33
C LEU A 505 25.11 0.42 12.88
N ILE A 506 24.09 -0.42 13.11
CA ILE A 506 22.87 -0.07 13.83
C ILE A 506 22.74 -1.04 15.00
N SER A 507 22.77 -0.53 16.22
CA SER A 507 22.74 -1.31 17.47
C SER A 507 21.53 -0.90 18.31
N PRO A 508 20.39 -1.61 18.17
CA PRO A 508 19.22 -1.40 19.00
C PRO A 508 19.45 -1.98 20.41
N SER A 509 18.84 -1.37 21.40
CA SER A 509 18.81 -1.85 22.78
C SER A 509 17.36 -2.13 23.17
N ALA A 510 16.94 -3.40 23.12
CA ALA A 510 15.64 -3.85 23.58
C ALA A 510 15.72 -4.15 25.09
N THR A 511 15.07 -3.34 25.91
CA THR A 511 15.09 -3.47 27.38
C THR A 511 13.70 -3.40 27.99
N LEU A 512 12.71 -3.02 27.23
CA LEU A 512 11.31 -3.00 27.63
C LEU A 512 10.57 -4.18 26.98
N GLY A 513 9.47 -4.64 27.55
CA GLY A 513 8.81 -5.89 27.15
C GLY A 513 9.41 -7.13 27.83
N THR A 514 9.08 -8.32 27.32
CA THR A 514 9.45 -9.61 27.93
C THR A 514 10.52 -10.32 27.11
N ALA A 515 11.74 -10.47 27.66
CA ALA A 515 12.80 -11.24 27.00
C ALA A 515 12.45 -12.75 26.92
N PRO A 516 12.96 -13.52 25.91
CA PRO A 516 13.91 -13.10 24.87
C PRO A 516 13.29 -12.29 23.74
N TYR A 517 14.13 -11.47 23.08
CA TYR A 517 13.75 -10.69 21.91
C TYR A 517 14.25 -11.36 20.64
N THR A 518 13.44 -11.28 19.59
CA THR A 518 13.81 -11.65 18.22
C THR A 518 13.90 -10.41 17.34
N TYR A 519 14.78 -10.44 16.35
CA TYR A 519 15.07 -9.33 15.46
C TYR A 519 14.89 -9.76 14.01
N LEU A 520 14.31 -8.89 13.20
CA LEU A 520 14.18 -9.09 11.76
C LEU A 520 14.43 -7.76 11.05
N TRP A 521 15.52 -7.70 10.29
CA TRP A 521 15.90 -6.54 9.52
C TRP A 521 15.34 -6.59 8.10
N SER A 522 15.15 -5.43 7.47
CA SER A 522 14.67 -5.31 6.09
C SER A 522 15.53 -6.04 5.04
N ASN A 523 16.81 -6.31 5.36
CA ASN A 523 17.71 -7.12 4.53
C ASN A 523 17.69 -8.61 4.86
N GLY A 524 16.74 -9.08 5.66
CA GLY A 524 16.59 -10.48 6.07
C GLY A 524 17.49 -10.95 7.22
N SER A 525 18.36 -10.09 7.78
CA SER A 525 19.17 -10.42 8.94
C SER A 525 18.31 -10.59 10.19
N THR A 526 18.64 -11.58 11.03
CA THR A 526 18.02 -11.80 12.35
C THR A 526 18.96 -11.48 13.52
N ALA A 527 20.09 -10.86 13.24
CA ALA A 527 21.06 -10.49 14.27
C ALA A 527 20.54 -9.36 15.15
N ALA A 528 20.86 -9.37 16.44
CA ALA A 528 20.46 -8.32 17.40
C ALA A 528 21.01 -6.93 17.03
N GLN A 529 22.04 -6.86 16.21
CA GLN A 529 22.59 -5.63 15.64
C GLN A 529 22.92 -5.85 14.17
N LEU A 530 22.76 -4.82 13.37
CA LEU A 530 23.10 -4.83 11.95
C LEU A 530 24.45 -4.14 11.75
N SER A 531 25.46 -4.88 11.33
CA SER A 531 26.82 -4.39 11.17
C SER A 531 27.36 -4.67 9.77
N ASN A 532 28.37 -3.90 9.38
CA ASN A 532 29.03 -4.00 8.08
C ASN A 532 28.05 -3.76 6.91
N VAL A 533 27.21 -2.73 7.05
CA VAL A 533 26.22 -2.34 6.02
C VAL A 533 26.60 -1.01 5.38
N PRO A 534 26.30 -0.81 4.08
CA PRO A 534 26.54 0.45 3.39
C PRO A 534 25.51 1.52 3.80
N ALA A 535 25.63 2.71 3.23
CA ALA A 535 24.56 3.70 3.29
C ALA A 535 23.28 3.14 2.68
N GLY A 536 22.14 3.47 3.29
CA GLY A 536 20.83 2.95 2.89
C GLY A 536 19.83 3.05 4.04
N THR A 537 18.57 2.84 3.74
CA THR A 537 17.50 2.80 4.73
C THR A 537 17.28 1.36 5.22
N TYR A 538 17.28 1.19 6.53
CA TYR A 538 17.11 -0.11 7.19
C TYR A 538 15.95 -0.04 8.16
N SER A 539 15.05 -1.00 8.06
CA SER A 539 13.98 -1.22 9.04
C SER A 539 14.28 -2.45 9.87
N LEU A 540 13.99 -2.37 11.15
CA LEU A 540 14.12 -3.45 12.14
C LEU A 540 12.76 -3.71 12.76
N GLN A 541 12.30 -4.94 12.75
CA GLN A 541 11.24 -5.41 13.63
C GLN A 541 11.88 -6.12 14.83
N VAL A 542 11.60 -5.65 16.03
CA VAL A 542 11.94 -6.33 17.29
C VAL A 542 10.68 -6.92 17.87
N THR A 543 10.72 -8.21 18.23
CA THR A 543 9.57 -8.90 18.84
C THR A 543 10.00 -9.52 20.15
N ASP A 544 9.22 -9.33 21.20
CA ASP A 544 9.46 -9.91 22.52
C ASP A 544 8.85 -11.33 22.64
N GLN A 545 9.06 -12.00 23.79
CA GLN A 545 8.57 -13.36 24.02
C GLN A 545 7.03 -13.47 23.99
N THR A 546 6.30 -12.41 24.27
CA THR A 546 4.84 -12.39 24.29
C THR A 546 4.25 -12.17 22.89
N GLY A 547 5.12 -11.91 21.88
CA GLY A 547 4.71 -11.58 20.53
C GLY A 547 4.50 -10.07 20.30
N CYS A 548 4.73 -9.25 21.32
CA CYS A 548 4.77 -7.81 21.18
C CYS A 548 5.94 -7.40 20.28
N PHE A 549 5.71 -6.50 19.32
CA PHE A 549 6.79 -6.05 18.45
C PHE A 549 6.79 -4.53 18.25
N GLU A 550 7.94 -4.02 17.89
CA GLU A 550 8.16 -2.62 17.48
C GLU A 550 8.93 -2.59 16.18
N ILE A 551 8.57 -1.68 15.28
CA ILE A 551 9.29 -1.42 14.03
C ILE A 551 10.03 -0.10 14.15
N TYR A 552 11.33 -0.16 13.96
CA TYR A 552 12.22 1.00 13.94
C TYR A 552 12.86 1.14 12.55
N THR A 553 12.81 2.33 11.97
CA THR A 553 13.42 2.60 10.66
C THR A 553 14.45 3.72 10.79
N THR A 554 15.59 3.54 10.17
CA THR A 554 16.67 4.55 10.15
C THR A 554 17.41 4.53 8.83
N THR A 555 18.05 5.65 8.49
CA THR A 555 18.86 5.79 7.28
C THR A 555 20.32 6.01 7.65
N LEU A 556 21.19 5.18 7.10
CA LEU A 556 22.64 5.41 7.09
C LEU A 556 23.00 6.23 5.87
N THR A 557 23.74 7.30 6.06
CA THR A 557 24.16 8.22 4.99
C THR A 557 25.67 8.13 4.76
N ASP A 558 26.08 8.27 3.52
CA ASP A 558 27.49 8.41 3.21
C ASP A 558 28.05 9.74 3.76
N PRO A 559 29.26 9.75 4.32
CA PRO A 559 29.81 10.93 4.99
C PRO A 559 30.13 12.09 4.05
N PHE A 560 30.23 11.83 2.74
CA PHE A 560 30.53 12.86 1.73
C PHE A 560 30.14 12.42 0.32
N VAL A 561 29.75 13.40 -0.49
CA VAL A 561 29.50 13.24 -1.93
C VAL A 561 30.62 13.93 -2.70
N ILE A 562 31.25 13.22 -3.62
CA ILE A 562 32.23 13.80 -4.55
C ILE A 562 31.50 14.14 -5.84
N THR A 563 31.39 15.43 -6.13
CA THR A 563 30.82 15.90 -7.39
C THR A 563 31.94 16.37 -8.34
N PHE A 564 31.84 15.98 -9.61
CA PHE A 564 32.74 16.48 -10.64
C PHE A 564 32.36 17.92 -11.03
N GLY A 565 33.17 18.88 -10.62
CA GLY A 565 32.98 20.31 -10.91
C GLY A 565 33.34 20.74 -12.32
N GLY A 566 33.77 19.80 -13.16
CA GLY A 566 34.15 20.01 -14.58
C GLY A 566 35.62 19.72 -14.91
N VAL A 567 35.87 19.54 -16.18
CA VAL A 567 37.20 19.33 -16.74
C VAL A 567 37.57 20.57 -17.53
N VAL A 568 38.73 21.15 -17.24
CA VAL A 568 39.34 22.17 -18.10
C VAL A 568 40.37 21.44 -18.97
N PRO A 569 40.12 21.29 -20.28
CA PRO A 569 41.07 20.60 -21.15
C PRO A 569 42.40 21.38 -21.24
N PRO A 570 43.49 20.69 -21.54
CA PRO A 570 44.76 21.36 -21.81
C PRO A 570 44.66 22.34 -23.00
N THR A 571 45.39 23.42 -22.92
CA THR A 571 45.36 24.46 -23.95
C THR A 571 45.98 24.01 -25.30
N CYS A 572 46.73 22.92 -25.29
CA CYS A 572 47.31 22.32 -26.52
C CYS A 572 47.05 20.79 -26.53
N PRO A 573 46.87 20.15 -27.69
CA PRO A 573 46.85 18.71 -27.80
C PRO A 573 48.14 18.07 -27.23
N GLY A 574 47.98 17.16 -26.26
CA GLY A 574 49.10 16.54 -25.54
C GLY A 574 49.70 17.38 -24.40
N GLY A 575 49.14 18.56 -24.12
CA GLY A 575 49.55 19.41 -23.01
C GLY A 575 49.16 18.83 -21.66
N SER A 576 49.93 19.17 -20.61
CA SER A 576 49.73 18.70 -19.23
C SER A 576 49.10 19.74 -18.29
N ASN A 577 48.54 20.83 -18.81
CA ASN A 577 47.93 21.91 -18.05
C ASN A 577 46.40 21.80 -17.90
N GLY A 578 45.82 20.65 -18.24
CA GLY A 578 44.42 20.36 -17.94
C GLY A 578 44.14 20.31 -16.44
N GLN A 579 42.94 20.72 -16.04
CA GLN A 579 42.51 20.71 -14.64
C GLN A 579 41.23 19.87 -14.48
N LEU A 580 41.23 19.00 -13.48
CA LEU A 580 40.05 18.32 -13.02
C LEU A 580 39.58 19.02 -11.74
N ARG A 581 38.35 19.56 -11.74
CA ARG A 581 37.76 20.17 -10.55
C ARG A 581 36.87 19.14 -9.87
N LEU A 582 37.18 18.88 -8.61
CA LEU A 582 36.38 18.02 -7.73
C LEU A 582 35.83 18.90 -6.60
N SER A 583 34.54 18.84 -6.35
CA SER A 583 33.91 19.47 -5.18
C SER A 583 33.56 18.36 -4.18
N LEU A 584 34.05 18.51 -2.95
CA LEU A 584 33.72 17.61 -1.84
C LEU A 584 32.68 18.31 -0.96
N TYR A 585 31.51 17.70 -0.82
CA TYR A 585 30.49 18.15 0.11
C TYR A 585 30.47 17.19 1.31
N VAL A 586 30.71 17.71 2.51
CA VAL A 586 30.68 16.92 3.77
C VAL A 586 29.38 17.23 4.48
N GLN A 587 28.50 16.26 4.58
CA GLN A 587 27.17 16.40 5.15
C GLN A 587 27.15 16.29 6.68
N TYR A 588 28.11 15.53 7.26
CA TYR A 588 28.26 15.41 8.71
C TYR A 588 29.73 15.26 9.12
N MET A 589 30.11 15.95 10.16
CA MET A 589 31.45 15.84 10.75
C MET A 589 31.32 15.26 12.16
N SER A 590 31.39 13.93 12.30
CA SER A 590 31.69 13.31 13.58
C SER A 590 33.19 13.15 13.74
N ILE A 591 33.71 13.71 14.84
CA ILE A 591 35.14 13.69 15.15
C ILE A 591 35.52 12.28 15.63
N PHE A 592 36.13 11.47 14.76
CA PHE A 592 36.86 10.29 15.19
C PHE A 592 38.28 10.33 14.62
N MET A 593 39.24 10.45 15.53
CA MET A 593 40.65 10.36 15.18
C MET A 593 41.02 8.90 14.89
N GLY A 594 41.63 8.65 13.74
CA GLY A 594 42.56 7.54 13.59
C GLY A 594 42.21 6.39 12.69
N LYS A 595 41.20 6.43 11.81
CA LYS A 595 40.97 5.34 10.84
C LYS A 595 41.08 5.80 9.40
N ARG A 596 41.82 5.04 8.58
CA ARG A 596 42.05 5.29 7.16
C ARG A 596 41.06 4.50 6.31
N CYS A 597 40.47 5.12 5.30
CA CYS A 597 39.77 4.40 4.24
C CYS A 597 40.79 3.58 3.42
N ILE A 598 40.55 2.28 3.32
CA ILE A 598 41.42 1.37 2.54
C ILE A 598 41.28 1.74 1.06
N GLY A 599 42.35 2.22 0.46
CA GLY A 599 42.41 2.59 -0.95
C GLY A 599 42.77 4.04 -1.26
N GLN A 600 42.91 4.92 -0.27
CA GLN A 600 43.37 6.30 -0.47
C GLN A 600 44.57 6.63 0.42
N ASN A 601 45.71 6.83 -0.20
CA ASN A 601 46.99 7.18 0.43
C ASN A 601 47.13 8.70 0.63
N GLN A 602 46.27 9.33 1.48
CA GLN A 602 46.55 10.71 1.90
C GLN A 602 46.01 10.96 3.31
N SER A 603 46.81 11.55 4.17
CA SER A 603 46.46 12.00 5.52
C SER A 603 45.91 13.42 5.48
N PHE A 604 44.73 13.64 6.06
CA PHE A 604 44.12 14.99 6.13
C PHE A 604 44.19 15.53 7.56
N GLY A 605 44.75 16.73 7.70
CA GLY A 605 44.70 17.53 8.92
C GLY A 605 43.54 18.54 8.86
N PHE A 606 42.94 18.81 10.02
CA PHE A 606 41.74 19.63 10.18
C PHE A 606 41.97 21.11 9.86
N ARG A 607 41.19 21.64 8.89
CA ARG A 607 40.62 23.02 8.86
C ARG A 607 39.52 23.06 7.80
N ARG A 608 38.50 23.91 7.99
CA ARG A 608 37.50 24.21 6.97
C ARG A 608 38.27 24.81 5.78
N MET A 609 38.47 24.00 4.74
CA MET A 609 39.15 24.41 3.52
C MET A 609 38.42 23.87 2.30
N GLU A 610 38.09 24.78 1.39
CA GLU A 610 37.94 24.42 -0.03
C GLU A 610 39.30 23.94 -0.52
N TYR A 611 39.42 22.66 -0.82
CA TYR A 611 40.64 22.15 -1.42
C TYR A 611 40.52 22.23 -2.94
N ARG A 612 41.33 23.12 -3.51
CA ARG A 612 41.67 23.10 -4.94
C ARG A 612 42.94 22.27 -5.12
N TYR A 613 42.82 21.10 -5.69
CA TYR A 613 43.99 20.34 -6.11
C TYR A 613 44.42 20.83 -7.50
N HIS A 614 45.64 21.42 -7.57
CA HIS A 614 46.31 21.68 -8.82
C HIS A 614 47.38 20.61 -9.02
N TYR A 615 47.20 19.72 -10.01
CA TYR A 615 48.28 18.91 -10.51
C TYR A 615 48.98 19.71 -11.62
N THR A 616 50.15 20.27 -11.31
CA THR A 616 51.03 20.90 -12.29
C THR A 616 52.15 19.93 -12.63
N TYR A 617 52.05 19.28 -13.75
CA TYR A 617 53.25 18.68 -14.37
C TYR A 617 53.85 19.73 -15.30
N GLN A 618 55.00 20.26 -14.90
CA GLN A 618 55.79 21.11 -15.80
C GLN A 618 56.51 20.22 -16.83
N ARG A 619 56.13 20.31 -18.08
CA ARG A 619 57.05 20.24 -19.21
C ARG A 619 56.53 21.10 -20.34
N MET A 620 57.45 21.94 -20.82
CA MET A 620 57.25 22.85 -21.93
C MET A 620 56.73 22.14 -23.17
N CYS A 621 55.69 22.65 -23.75
CA CYS A 621 55.36 22.45 -25.15
C CYS A 621 54.75 23.74 -25.67
N CYS A 622 55.42 24.32 -26.56
CA CYS A 622 55.05 25.16 -27.69
C CYS A 622 56.20 26.12 -27.98
N GLY A 623 57.09 25.68 -28.83
CA GLY A 623 57.95 26.49 -29.68
C GLY A 623 57.45 26.35 -31.10
#